data_185c8f31e23db92f719cb71018a94b65
#
_entry.id   185c8f31e23db92f719cb71018a94b65
#
_cell.length_a   1.000
_cell.length_b   1.000
_cell.length_c   1.000
_cell.angle_alpha   90.00
_cell.angle_beta   90.00
_cell.angle_gamma   90.00
#
_symmetry.space_group_name_H-M   'P 1'
#
loop_
_entity.id
_entity.type
_entity.pdbx_description
1 polymer ?
#
loop_
_entity_poly.entity_id
_entity_poly.type
_entity_poly.pdbx_seq_one_letter_code
_entity_poly.pdbx_strand_id
1 'polypeptide(L)'
;VEQSRAQQESARRIGPFRLITRLDPPGSALPCRRFVARTEDGEHTVLLSTPLPGTDPARFAAEAEAARFLLGPWTAPVTGLAGPGEAPWYATPYVPALPLPVALAVHGGPLPEATVRAVGAALAEALAAAHGQGLTHAGVSPAAVLLTADGPRLTCFGAVRAAAADGERRTGLPGLDPGALAPEQASGGRPRPPGDVFALGAVLAYASTGHTVPERDELPPALRPVVSACLARDPADRPTAPALMTALAPPTAHETVLNSAGTLLTPGWLPGRVVAALARQSAELLAAETPEPAAV
;
A
#
# COMPACT_ATOMS: atom_id res chain seq x y z
N VAL A 1 0.02 22.79 -34.39
CA VAL A 1 -0.15 23.29 -33.01
C VAL A 1 -1.34 22.58 -32.34
N GLU A 2 -2.51 22.45 -33.01
CA GLU A 2 -3.68 21.74 -32.47
C GLU A 2 -3.46 20.25 -32.28
N GLN A 3 -2.84 19.56 -33.25
CA GLN A 3 -2.51 18.12 -33.11
C GLN A 3 -1.52 17.85 -31.96
N SER A 4 -0.59 18.76 -31.68
CA SER A 4 0.34 18.65 -30.57
C SER A 4 -0.34 18.85 -29.21
N ARG A 5 -1.33 19.77 -29.13
CA ARG A 5 -2.16 19.97 -27.93
C ARG A 5 -3.07 18.77 -27.66
N ALA A 6 -3.77 18.26 -28.68
CA ALA A 6 -4.62 17.08 -28.55
C ALA A 6 -3.82 15.82 -28.14
N GLN A 7 -2.58 15.66 -28.63
CA GLN A 7 -1.69 14.58 -28.20
C GLN A 7 -1.18 14.79 -26.77
N GLN A 8 -0.90 16.00 -26.34
CA GLN A 8 -0.52 16.32 -24.95
C GLN A 8 -1.69 16.15 -23.98
N GLU A 9 -2.90 16.49 -24.37
CA GLU A 9 -4.11 16.25 -23.57
C GLU A 9 -4.44 14.77 -23.48
N SER A 10 -4.33 14.00 -24.57
CA SER A 10 -4.49 12.57 -24.58
C SER A 10 -3.45 11.85 -23.71
N ALA A 11 -2.20 12.35 -23.67
CA ALA A 11 -1.14 11.82 -22.84
C ALA A 11 -1.34 12.07 -21.31
N ARG A 12 -2.31 12.93 -20.96
CA ARG A 12 -2.68 13.24 -19.58
C ARG A 12 -3.97 12.57 -19.11
N ARG A 13 -4.53 11.66 -19.89
CA ARG A 13 -5.78 10.96 -19.56
C ARG A 13 -5.59 9.45 -19.52
N ILE A 14 -6.29 8.80 -18.60
CA ILE A 14 -6.42 7.34 -18.52
C ILE A 14 -7.90 7.06 -18.24
N GLY A 15 -8.58 6.37 -19.16
CA GLY A 15 -10.02 6.22 -19.10
C GLY A 15 -10.72 7.59 -18.98
N PRO A 16 -11.71 7.72 -18.08
CA PRO A 16 -12.45 8.97 -17.88
C PRO A 16 -11.69 9.99 -16.98
N PHE A 17 -10.44 9.70 -16.59
CA PHE A 17 -9.72 10.50 -15.60
C PHE A 17 -8.63 11.36 -16.24
N ARG A 18 -8.52 12.60 -15.77
CA ARG A 18 -7.41 13.51 -16.06
C ARG A 18 -6.34 13.35 -14.98
N LEU A 19 -5.12 13.03 -15.40
CA LEU A 19 -3.97 12.90 -14.49
C LEU A 19 -3.55 14.27 -13.94
N ILE A 20 -3.36 14.35 -12.62
CA ILE A 20 -2.83 15.54 -11.93
C ILE A 20 -1.34 15.35 -11.70
N THR A 21 -0.96 14.29 -10.98
CA THR A 21 0.43 14.00 -10.65
C THR A 21 0.64 12.51 -10.42
N ARG A 22 1.91 12.09 -10.44
CA ARG A 22 2.30 10.75 -10.02
C ARG A 22 2.48 10.72 -8.51
N LEU A 23 1.91 9.72 -7.83
CA LEU A 23 2.03 9.60 -6.38
C LEU A 23 3.44 9.17 -5.95
N ASP A 24 4.02 8.23 -6.69
CA ASP A 24 5.27 7.59 -6.29
C ASP A 24 6.48 8.22 -6.97
N PRO A 25 7.60 8.39 -6.25
CA PRO A 25 8.86 8.82 -6.84
C PRO A 25 9.33 7.87 -7.97
N PRO A 26 10.08 8.38 -8.95
CA PRO A 26 10.72 7.53 -9.94
C PRO A 26 11.61 6.47 -9.28
N GLY A 27 11.59 5.24 -9.79
CA GLY A 27 12.41 4.13 -9.27
C GLY A 27 11.83 3.41 -8.06
N SER A 28 10.66 3.79 -7.57
CA SER A 28 9.99 3.04 -6.49
C SER A 28 9.69 1.60 -6.90
N ALA A 29 10.00 0.64 -6.01
CA ALA A 29 9.70 -0.77 -6.19
C ALA A 29 8.20 -1.02 -5.93
N LEU A 30 7.36 -0.73 -6.91
CA LEU A 30 5.92 -0.88 -6.87
C LEU A 30 5.42 -1.80 -7.97
N PRO A 31 4.40 -2.61 -7.69
CA PRO A 31 3.82 -3.53 -8.68
C PRO A 31 2.93 -2.84 -9.72
N CYS A 32 2.66 -1.54 -9.55
CA CYS A 32 1.85 -0.73 -10.44
C CYS A 32 2.32 0.72 -10.42
N ARG A 33 1.90 1.51 -11.41
CA ARG A 33 2.07 2.97 -11.40
C ARG A 33 0.84 3.60 -10.79
N ARG A 34 1.03 4.53 -9.85
CA ARG A 34 -0.09 5.21 -9.18
C ARG A 34 -0.08 6.69 -9.51
N PHE A 35 -1.25 7.21 -9.87
CA PHE A 35 -1.46 8.60 -10.24
C PHE A 35 -2.61 9.17 -9.42
N VAL A 36 -2.45 10.39 -8.95
CA VAL A 36 -3.58 11.20 -8.49
C VAL A 36 -4.25 11.75 -9.75
N ALA A 37 -5.52 11.51 -9.89
CA ALA A 37 -6.29 11.87 -11.06
C ALA A 37 -7.68 12.38 -10.64
N ARG A 38 -8.35 13.05 -11.55
CA ARG A 38 -9.67 13.65 -11.32
C ARG A 38 -10.64 13.21 -12.40
N THR A 39 -11.89 13.03 -12.02
CA THR A 39 -13.00 12.82 -12.96
C THR A 39 -13.15 14.00 -13.91
N GLU A 40 -13.80 13.80 -15.06
CA GLU A 40 -13.94 14.85 -16.08
C GLU A 40 -14.77 16.04 -15.62
N ASP A 41 -15.79 15.78 -14.78
CA ASP A 41 -16.61 16.79 -14.12
C ASP A 41 -15.87 17.57 -13.01
N GLY A 42 -14.68 17.13 -12.61
CA GLY A 42 -13.92 17.75 -11.55
C GLY A 42 -14.38 17.45 -10.13
N GLU A 43 -15.45 16.68 -9.96
CA GLU A 43 -16.08 16.45 -8.66
C GLU A 43 -15.29 15.46 -7.77
N HIS A 44 -14.59 14.49 -8.38
CA HIS A 44 -13.93 13.43 -7.62
C HIS A 44 -12.46 13.28 -7.95
N THR A 45 -11.64 13.25 -6.88
CA THR A 45 -10.22 12.89 -6.97
C THR A 45 -10.04 11.42 -6.63
N VAL A 46 -9.30 10.70 -7.46
CA VAL A 46 -9.04 9.27 -7.33
C VAL A 46 -7.55 8.97 -7.34
N LEU A 47 -7.18 7.86 -6.71
CA LEU A 47 -5.90 7.21 -6.92
C LEU A 47 -6.07 6.16 -8.01
N LEU A 48 -5.47 6.43 -9.16
CA LEU A 48 -5.55 5.59 -10.34
C LEU A 48 -4.30 4.71 -10.41
N SER A 49 -4.49 3.40 -10.57
CA SER A 49 -3.41 2.41 -10.66
C SER A 49 -3.42 1.76 -12.04
N THR A 50 -2.23 1.66 -12.65
CA THR A 50 -2.01 0.98 -13.93
C THR A 50 -0.88 -0.03 -13.82
N PRO A 51 -0.86 -1.12 -14.61
CA PRO A 51 0.21 -2.10 -14.55
C PRO A 51 1.57 -1.52 -14.93
N LEU A 52 2.63 -2.16 -14.47
CA LEU A 52 3.97 -1.90 -14.98
C LEU A 52 4.10 -2.42 -16.41
N PRO A 53 5.04 -1.86 -17.21
CA PRO A 53 5.41 -2.47 -18.47
C PRO A 53 5.87 -3.92 -18.28
N GLY A 54 5.33 -4.83 -19.09
CA GLY A 54 5.63 -6.26 -19.00
C GLY A 54 4.75 -7.06 -18.02
N THR A 55 3.91 -6.41 -17.22
CA THR A 55 2.87 -7.11 -16.45
C THR A 55 1.79 -7.61 -17.41
N ASP A 56 1.32 -8.84 -17.22
CA ASP A 56 0.19 -9.40 -17.97
C ASP A 56 -1.08 -8.56 -17.68
N PRO A 57 -1.64 -7.90 -18.73
CA PRO A 57 -2.80 -7.03 -18.53
C PRO A 57 -4.04 -7.77 -18.05
N ALA A 58 -4.24 -9.02 -18.49
CA ALA A 58 -5.40 -9.82 -18.09
C ALA A 58 -5.33 -10.23 -16.61
N ARG A 59 -4.14 -10.64 -16.13
CA ARG A 59 -3.93 -10.91 -14.70
C ARG A 59 -4.12 -9.66 -13.84
N PHE A 60 -3.57 -8.53 -14.26
CA PHE A 60 -3.77 -7.28 -13.54
C PHE A 60 -5.26 -6.91 -13.45
N ALA A 61 -6.01 -7.01 -14.55
CA ALA A 61 -7.44 -6.73 -14.57
C ALA A 61 -8.23 -7.70 -13.68
N ALA A 62 -7.90 -8.99 -13.68
CA ALA A 62 -8.55 -9.99 -12.85
C ALA A 62 -8.32 -9.72 -11.35
N GLU A 63 -7.11 -9.31 -10.95
CA GLU A 63 -6.82 -8.93 -9.55
C GLU A 63 -7.50 -7.62 -9.15
N ALA A 64 -7.60 -6.65 -10.06
CA ALA A 64 -8.36 -5.43 -9.84
C ALA A 64 -9.86 -5.69 -9.66
N GLU A 65 -10.44 -6.61 -10.43
CA GLU A 65 -11.83 -7.05 -10.23
C GLU A 65 -12.01 -7.78 -8.90
N ALA A 66 -11.10 -8.67 -8.53
CA ALA A 66 -11.12 -9.36 -7.24
C ALA A 66 -10.97 -8.38 -6.06
N ALA A 67 -10.22 -7.30 -6.22
CA ALA A 67 -10.04 -6.27 -5.20
C ALA A 67 -11.34 -5.54 -4.81
N ARG A 68 -12.37 -5.56 -5.66
CA ARG A 68 -13.71 -5.00 -5.33
C ARG A 68 -14.38 -5.70 -4.16
N PHE A 69 -14.03 -6.97 -3.93
CA PHE A 69 -14.56 -7.76 -2.82
C PHE A 69 -13.73 -7.63 -1.55
N LEU A 70 -12.62 -6.90 -1.59
CA LEU A 70 -11.80 -6.61 -0.41
C LEU A 70 -12.49 -5.54 0.43
N LEU A 71 -13.32 -5.97 1.35
CA LEU A 71 -14.03 -5.10 2.28
C LEU A 71 -13.35 -5.17 3.64
N GLY A 72 -13.15 -4.03 4.25
CA GLY A 72 -12.58 -3.97 5.59
C GLY A 72 -11.93 -2.63 5.91
N PRO A 73 -11.56 -2.43 7.18
CA PRO A 73 -10.83 -1.24 7.59
C PRO A 73 -9.45 -1.21 6.94
N TRP A 74 -8.91 -0.02 6.78
CA TRP A 74 -7.53 0.24 6.31
C TRP A 74 -7.22 -0.27 4.89
N THR A 75 -8.24 -0.64 4.11
CA THR A 75 -8.13 -0.94 2.68
C THR A 75 -8.61 0.23 1.83
N ALA A 76 -8.21 0.26 0.57
CA ALA A 76 -8.71 1.23 -0.40
C ALA A 76 -9.73 0.52 -1.32
N PRO A 77 -11.04 0.82 -1.20
CA PRO A 77 -12.05 0.15 -2.01
C PRO A 77 -11.90 0.53 -3.49
N VAL A 78 -11.96 -0.45 -4.39
CA VAL A 78 -11.97 -0.20 -5.84
C VAL A 78 -13.34 0.33 -6.26
N THR A 79 -13.37 1.54 -6.78
CA THR A 79 -14.60 2.24 -7.20
C THR A 79 -14.77 2.33 -8.71
N GLY A 80 -13.70 2.07 -9.48
CA GLY A 80 -13.74 2.09 -10.95
C GLY A 80 -12.72 1.13 -11.55
N LEU A 81 -13.05 0.59 -12.71
CA LEU A 81 -12.22 -0.34 -13.47
C LEU A 81 -12.28 0.00 -14.96
N ALA A 82 -11.22 -0.35 -15.68
CA ALA A 82 -11.17 -0.28 -17.14
C ALA A 82 -12.29 -1.12 -17.77
N GLY A 83 -12.89 -0.59 -18.83
CA GLY A 83 -13.86 -1.31 -19.61
C GLY A 83 -13.25 -2.45 -20.45
N PRO A 84 -14.09 -3.35 -20.99
CA PRO A 84 -13.63 -4.41 -21.87
C PRO A 84 -12.87 -3.85 -23.08
N GLY A 85 -11.67 -4.36 -23.33
CA GLY A 85 -10.83 -3.94 -24.45
C GLY A 85 -10.00 -2.67 -24.24
N GLU A 86 -10.16 -2.00 -23.10
CA GLU A 86 -9.30 -0.90 -22.70
C GLU A 86 -7.98 -1.38 -22.05
N ALA A 87 -6.97 -0.51 -22.06
CA ALA A 87 -5.77 -0.73 -21.26
C ALA A 87 -6.16 -0.79 -19.78
N PRO A 88 -5.71 -1.80 -19.01
CA PRO A 88 -6.21 -2.02 -17.67
C PRO A 88 -5.79 -0.92 -16.71
N TRP A 89 -6.75 -0.46 -15.92
CA TRP A 89 -6.58 0.44 -14.78
C TRP A 89 -7.66 0.14 -13.72
N TYR A 90 -7.39 0.53 -12.50
CA TYR A 90 -8.41 0.62 -11.46
C TYR A 90 -8.27 1.93 -10.68
N ALA A 91 -9.38 2.40 -10.14
CA ALA A 91 -9.46 3.61 -9.35
C ALA A 91 -9.97 3.32 -7.93
N THR A 92 -9.39 4.00 -6.95
CA THR A 92 -9.84 4.05 -5.56
C THR A 92 -10.05 5.51 -5.16
N PRO A 93 -10.90 5.84 -4.17
CA PRO A 93 -10.99 7.19 -3.66
C PRO A 93 -9.61 7.68 -3.20
N TYR A 94 -9.25 8.90 -3.58
CA TYR A 94 -8.01 9.49 -3.12
C TYR A 94 -8.23 10.24 -1.80
N VAL A 95 -7.32 10.00 -0.89
CA VAL A 95 -7.09 10.83 0.31
C VAL A 95 -5.61 11.22 0.34
N PRO A 96 -5.23 12.40 0.86
CA PRO A 96 -3.83 12.76 0.99
C PRO A 96 -3.04 11.68 1.72
N ALA A 97 -2.00 11.17 1.07
CA ALA A 97 -1.29 9.98 1.55
C ALA A 97 0.18 10.00 1.13
N LEU A 98 1.06 9.56 2.02
CA LEU A 98 2.46 9.31 1.70
C LEU A 98 2.73 7.80 1.68
N PRO A 99 3.35 7.27 0.61
CA PRO A 99 3.92 5.92 0.64
C PRO A 99 4.89 5.78 1.83
N LEU A 100 4.89 4.64 2.51
CA LEU A 100 5.73 4.42 3.70
C LEU A 100 7.22 4.75 3.44
N PRO A 101 7.84 4.40 2.29
CA PRO A 101 9.22 4.82 2.02
C PRO A 101 9.39 6.34 1.97
N VAL A 102 8.42 7.07 1.41
CA VAL A 102 8.43 8.53 1.38
C VAL A 102 8.28 9.11 2.79
N ALA A 103 7.42 8.50 3.61
CA ALA A 103 7.23 8.93 5.00
C ALA A 103 8.51 8.77 5.84
N LEU A 104 9.27 7.66 5.66
CA LEU A 104 10.57 7.49 6.30
C LEU A 104 11.57 8.55 5.85
N ALA A 105 11.64 8.82 4.54
CA ALA A 105 12.52 9.84 3.98
C ALA A 105 12.19 11.24 4.52
N VAL A 106 10.92 11.60 4.61
CA VAL A 106 10.44 12.87 5.17
C VAL A 106 10.71 12.96 6.66
N HIS A 107 10.53 11.86 7.39
CA HIS A 107 10.85 11.78 8.82
C HIS A 107 12.34 11.96 9.06
N GLY A 108 13.18 11.47 8.15
CA GLY A 108 14.62 11.48 8.22
C GLY A 108 15.22 10.20 8.83
N GLY A 109 14.48 9.09 8.76
CA GLY A 109 14.89 7.78 9.25
C GLY A 109 13.73 6.89 9.69
N PRO A 110 14.02 5.83 10.46
CA PRO A 110 13.00 4.92 10.98
C PRO A 110 11.91 5.64 11.77
N LEU A 111 10.68 5.10 11.69
CA LEU A 111 9.54 5.65 12.43
C LEU A 111 9.60 5.28 13.92
N PRO A 112 9.03 6.11 14.81
CA PRO A 112 8.91 5.79 16.23
C PRO A 112 8.16 4.47 16.46
N GLU A 113 8.57 3.70 17.48
CA GLU A 113 7.98 2.40 17.81
C GLU A 113 6.45 2.45 17.94
N ALA A 114 5.92 3.47 18.61
CA ALA A 114 4.48 3.64 18.75
C ALA A 114 3.75 3.77 17.38
N THR A 115 4.35 4.53 16.44
CA THR A 115 3.84 4.63 15.07
C THR A 115 3.91 3.29 14.35
N VAL A 116 5.03 2.56 14.47
CA VAL A 116 5.20 1.23 13.84
C VAL A 116 4.17 0.24 14.37
N ARG A 117 3.93 0.22 15.69
CA ARG A 117 2.90 -0.62 16.31
C ARG A 117 1.50 -0.28 15.82
N ALA A 118 1.15 1.01 15.76
CA ALA A 118 -0.16 1.46 15.28
C ALA A 118 -0.39 1.07 13.81
N VAL A 119 0.61 1.32 12.94
CA VAL A 119 0.56 0.87 11.53
C VAL A 119 0.42 -0.64 11.44
N GLY A 120 1.24 -1.38 12.19
CA GLY A 120 1.22 -2.84 12.16
C GLY A 120 -0.11 -3.43 12.62
N ALA A 121 -0.69 -2.91 13.70
CA ALA A 121 -1.98 -3.35 14.20
C ALA A 121 -3.11 -3.08 13.20
N ALA A 122 -3.13 -1.89 12.57
CA ALA A 122 -4.12 -1.54 11.55
C ALA A 122 -4.00 -2.43 10.31
N LEU A 123 -2.78 -2.70 9.84
CA LEU A 123 -2.56 -3.61 8.71
C LEU A 123 -2.91 -5.06 9.06
N ALA A 124 -2.63 -5.50 10.30
CA ALA A 124 -3.03 -6.82 10.77
C ALA A 124 -4.57 -6.95 10.83
N GLU A 125 -5.29 -5.89 11.23
CA GLU A 125 -6.75 -5.85 11.18
C GLU A 125 -7.28 -5.95 9.75
N ALA A 126 -6.68 -5.21 8.79
CA ALA A 126 -7.03 -5.31 7.38
C ALA A 126 -6.84 -6.74 6.84
N LEU A 127 -5.70 -7.37 7.16
CA LEU A 127 -5.42 -8.74 6.76
C LEU A 127 -6.35 -9.74 7.44
N ALA A 128 -6.67 -9.56 8.72
CA ALA A 128 -7.62 -10.43 9.43
C ALA A 128 -9.01 -10.38 8.78
N ALA A 129 -9.47 -9.19 8.39
CA ALA A 129 -10.73 -9.02 7.67
C ALA A 129 -10.72 -9.70 6.30
N ALA A 130 -9.64 -9.54 5.52
CA ALA A 130 -9.48 -10.21 4.23
C ALA A 130 -9.43 -11.74 4.36
N HIS A 131 -8.63 -12.25 5.31
CA HIS A 131 -8.48 -13.68 5.56
C HIS A 131 -9.80 -14.30 6.04
N GLY A 132 -10.58 -13.58 6.85
CA GLY A 132 -11.92 -14.00 7.29
C GLY A 132 -12.92 -14.13 6.14
N GLN A 133 -12.72 -13.39 5.04
CA GLN A 133 -13.49 -13.48 3.80
C GLN A 133 -12.95 -14.54 2.83
N GLY A 134 -11.92 -15.30 3.22
CA GLY A 134 -11.25 -16.28 2.35
C GLY A 134 -10.33 -15.64 1.31
N LEU A 135 -10.01 -14.36 1.44
CA LEU A 135 -9.12 -13.63 0.53
C LEU A 135 -7.70 -13.59 1.09
N THR A 136 -6.71 -13.71 0.21
CA THR A 136 -5.30 -13.44 0.52
C THR A 136 -4.91 -12.15 -0.20
N HIS A 137 -4.30 -11.20 0.50
CA HIS A 137 -3.96 -9.90 -0.09
C HIS A 137 -2.90 -10.05 -1.19
N ALA A 138 -1.85 -10.82 -0.94
CA ALA A 138 -0.80 -11.12 -1.93
C ALA A 138 -0.20 -9.88 -2.62
N GLY A 139 0.06 -8.83 -1.87
CA GLY A 139 0.61 -7.57 -2.38
C GLY A 139 1.10 -6.63 -1.28
N VAL A 140 1.21 -7.15 -0.06
CA VAL A 140 1.76 -6.38 1.08
C VAL A 140 3.25 -6.11 0.85
N SER A 141 3.65 -4.85 0.95
CA SER A 141 5.05 -4.40 0.88
C SER A 141 5.15 -2.98 1.44
N PRO A 142 6.34 -2.47 1.79
CA PRO A 142 6.47 -1.09 2.26
C PRO A 142 5.85 -0.06 1.30
N ALA A 143 6.05 -0.22 0.01
CA ALA A 143 5.52 0.70 -0.99
C ALA A 143 3.99 0.58 -1.21
N ALA A 144 3.39 -0.56 -0.83
CA ALA A 144 1.94 -0.76 -0.87
C ALA A 144 1.20 -0.10 0.30
N VAL A 145 1.92 0.33 1.34
CA VAL A 145 1.35 1.01 2.51
C VAL A 145 1.36 2.51 2.28
N LEU A 146 0.20 3.13 2.35
CA LEU A 146 0.01 4.58 2.32
C LEU A 146 -0.34 5.08 3.72
N LEU A 147 0.38 6.06 4.23
CA LEU A 147 0.08 6.73 5.50
C LEU A 147 -0.80 7.94 5.22
N THR A 148 -1.98 8.00 5.82
CA THR A 148 -2.91 9.12 5.77
C THR A 148 -3.08 9.73 7.16
N ALA A 149 -3.75 10.86 7.29
CA ALA A 149 -4.03 11.46 8.60
C ALA A 149 -4.86 10.54 9.51
N ASP A 150 -5.77 9.76 8.91
CA ASP A 150 -6.74 8.92 9.61
C ASP A 150 -6.27 7.48 9.85
N GLY A 151 -5.08 7.12 9.35
CA GLY A 151 -4.52 5.77 9.48
C GLY A 151 -3.89 5.26 8.19
N PRO A 152 -3.24 4.09 8.22
CA PRO A 152 -2.67 3.50 7.01
C PRO A 152 -3.76 3.02 6.04
N ARG A 153 -3.40 2.93 4.76
CA ARG A 153 -4.21 2.28 3.73
C ARG A 153 -3.35 1.25 3.02
N LEU A 154 -3.84 0.02 2.95
CA LEU A 154 -3.18 -1.06 2.22
C LEU A 154 -3.69 -1.08 0.78
N THR A 155 -2.78 -1.01 -0.16
CA THR A 155 -3.02 -0.99 -1.61
C THR A 155 -2.34 -2.16 -2.31
N CYS A 156 -2.42 -2.24 -3.63
CA CYS A 156 -1.73 -3.27 -4.44
C CYS A 156 -2.21 -4.70 -4.17
N PHE A 157 -3.50 -4.89 -3.88
CA PHE A 157 -4.09 -6.24 -3.78
C PHE A 157 -3.76 -7.07 -5.03
N GLY A 158 -3.41 -8.34 -4.82
CA GLY A 158 -3.12 -9.28 -5.89
C GLY A 158 -1.80 -9.10 -6.62
N ALA A 159 -0.94 -8.17 -6.21
CA ALA A 159 0.30 -7.84 -6.92
C ALA A 159 1.19 -9.05 -7.21
N VAL A 160 1.30 -9.99 -6.26
CA VAL A 160 2.10 -11.23 -6.42
C VAL A 160 1.49 -12.15 -7.47
N ARG A 161 0.14 -12.23 -7.54
CA ARG A 161 -0.57 -13.03 -8.56
C ARG A 161 -0.55 -12.37 -9.92
N ALA A 162 -0.65 -11.04 -9.97
CA ALA A 162 -0.55 -10.28 -11.21
C ALA A 162 0.86 -10.39 -11.84
N ALA A 163 1.91 -10.47 -11.02
CA ALA A 163 3.28 -10.53 -11.50
C ALA A 163 3.63 -11.85 -12.20
N ALA A 164 3.15 -13.00 -11.68
CA ALA A 164 3.35 -14.30 -12.31
C ALA A 164 2.30 -15.32 -11.86
N ALA A 165 2.04 -16.32 -12.70
CA ALA A 165 1.14 -17.42 -12.38
C ALA A 165 1.66 -18.30 -11.23
N ASP A 166 0.77 -19.10 -10.65
CA ASP A 166 1.18 -20.14 -9.68
C ASP A 166 2.05 -21.18 -10.39
N GLY A 167 3.11 -21.59 -9.73
CA GLY A 167 4.16 -22.47 -10.30
C GLY A 167 5.33 -21.70 -10.90
N GLU A 168 5.19 -20.43 -11.25
CA GLU A 168 6.26 -19.63 -11.82
C GLU A 168 7.07 -18.91 -10.72
N ARG A 169 8.40 -18.94 -10.86
CA ARG A 169 9.30 -18.22 -9.94
C ARG A 169 9.04 -16.72 -10.00
N ARG A 170 8.96 -16.08 -8.82
CA ARG A 170 8.69 -14.64 -8.70
C ARG A 170 9.88 -13.81 -8.22
N THR A 171 11.00 -14.47 -7.89
CA THR A 171 12.24 -13.77 -7.48
C THR A 171 12.74 -12.87 -8.60
N GLY A 172 12.98 -11.59 -8.30
CA GLY A 172 13.54 -10.62 -9.24
C GLY A 172 12.54 -10.05 -10.24
N LEU A 173 11.26 -10.37 -10.14
CA LEU A 173 10.24 -9.74 -10.98
C LEU A 173 10.06 -8.25 -10.63
N PRO A 174 9.90 -7.39 -11.65
CA PRO A 174 9.69 -5.96 -11.43
C PRO A 174 8.50 -5.68 -10.51
N GLY A 175 8.67 -4.72 -9.61
CA GLY A 175 7.61 -4.28 -8.72
C GLY A 175 7.34 -5.16 -7.50
N LEU A 176 7.99 -6.30 -7.36
CA LEU A 176 7.97 -7.08 -6.13
C LEU A 176 9.20 -6.76 -5.28
N ASP A 177 8.98 -6.45 -4.00
CA ASP A 177 10.05 -6.28 -3.02
C ASP A 177 10.56 -7.66 -2.58
N PRO A 178 11.85 -7.99 -2.86
CA PRO A 178 12.37 -9.31 -2.52
C PRO A 178 12.33 -9.63 -1.03
N GLY A 179 12.47 -8.62 -0.16
CA GLY A 179 12.42 -8.79 1.29
C GLY A 179 11.01 -8.96 1.85
N ALA A 180 9.99 -8.48 1.12
CA ALA A 180 8.59 -8.65 1.49
C ALA A 180 7.92 -9.88 0.83
N LEU A 181 8.62 -10.54 -0.10
CA LEU A 181 8.12 -11.71 -0.79
C LEU A 181 8.48 -12.99 0.00
N ALA A 182 7.48 -13.64 0.56
CA ALA A 182 7.68 -14.86 1.35
C ALA A 182 8.39 -15.95 0.54
N PRO A 183 9.29 -16.77 1.16
CA PRO A 183 10.11 -17.76 0.45
C PRO A 183 9.32 -18.74 -0.41
N GLU A 184 8.17 -19.20 0.06
CA GLU A 184 7.26 -20.06 -0.68
C GLU A 184 6.63 -19.36 -1.88
N GLN A 185 6.33 -18.07 -1.77
CA GLN A 185 5.81 -17.28 -2.88
C GLN A 185 6.90 -16.95 -3.92
N ALA A 186 8.11 -16.65 -3.45
CA ALA A 186 9.28 -16.41 -4.29
C ALA A 186 9.60 -17.63 -5.19
N SER A 187 9.38 -18.83 -4.66
CA SER A 187 9.57 -20.11 -5.36
C SER A 187 8.41 -20.49 -6.30
N GLY A 188 7.33 -19.67 -6.38
CA GLY A 188 6.18 -19.92 -7.24
C GLY A 188 4.97 -20.50 -6.53
N GLY A 189 5.03 -20.71 -5.21
CA GLY A 189 3.89 -21.20 -4.44
C GLY A 189 2.68 -20.26 -4.52
N ARG A 190 1.47 -20.86 -4.50
CA ARG A 190 0.23 -20.10 -4.46
C ARG A 190 0.19 -19.20 -3.22
N PRO A 191 -0.11 -17.90 -3.36
CA PRO A 191 -0.25 -16.99 -2.23
C PRO A 191 -1.34 -17.45 -1.25
N ARG A 192 -0.98 -17.46 0.04
CA ARG A 192 -1.84 -17.86 1.17
C ARG A 192 -1.68 -16.85 2.32
N PRO A 193 -2.61 -16.81 3.29
CA PRO A 193 -2.56 -15.92 4.45
C PRO A 193 -1.22 -15.82 5.17
N PRO A 194 -0.46 -16.91 5.43
CA PRO A 194 0.86 -16.77 6.06
C PRO A 194 1.89 -16.00 5.23
N GLY A 195 1.74 -15.93 3.90
CA GLY A 195 2.57 -15.08 3.05
C GLY A 195 2.32 -13.58 3.26
N ASP A 196 1.07 -13.18 3.51
CA ASP A 196 0.73 -11.80 3.87
C ASP A 196 1.32 -11.43 5.24
N VAL A 197 1.34 -12.38 6.18
CA VAL A 197 1.94 -12.19 7.51
C VAL A 197 3.45 -12.00 7.42
N PHE A 198 4.14 -12.80 6.58
CA PHE A 198 5.56 -12.59 6.30
C PHE A 198 5.82 -11.19 5.75
N ALA A 199 5.05 -10.79 4.75
CA ALA A 199 5.17 -9.48 4.12
C ALA A 199 4.87 -8.34 5.11
N LEU A 200 3.90 -8.50 6.03
CA LEU A 200 3.66 -7.54 7.12
C LEU A 200 4.87 -7.46 8.06
N GLY A 201 5.51 -8.59 8.38
CA GLY A 201 6.78 -8.61 9.15
C GLY A 201 7.86 -7.77 8.48
N ALA A 202 8.01 -7.89 7.15
CA ALA A 202 8.96 -7.08 6.38
C ALA A 202 8.59 -5.58 6.36
N VAL A 203 7.30 -5.25 6.34
CA VAL A 203 6.81 -3.85 6.47
C VAL A 203 7.17 -3.28 7.84
N LEU A 204 6.97 -4.03 8.92
CA LEU A 204 7.34 -3.60 10.28
C LEU A 204 8.85 -3.43 10.44
N ALA A 205 9.63 -4.37 9.89
CA ALA A 205 11.08 -4.27 9.82
C ALA A 205 11.50 -2.99 9.11
N TYR A 206 10.96 -2.75 7.91
CA TYR A 206 11.25 -1.56 7.12
C TYR A 206 10.88 -0.27 7.85
N ALA A 207 9.70 -0.21 8.45
CA ALA A 207 9.24 0.98 9.17
C ALA A 207 10.14 1.32 10.37
N SER A 208 10.72 0.32 11.01
CA SER A 208 11.55 0.46 12.22
C SER A 208 13.06 0.52 11.97
N THR A 209 13.55 0.18 10.76
CA THR A 209 14.98 0.14 10.44
C THR A 209 15.36 0.81 9.13
N GLY A 210 14.42 0.92 8.19
CA GLY A 210 14.65 1.28 6.79
C GLY A 210 14.96 0.10 5.87
N HIS A 211 15.02 -1.14 6.41
CA HIS A 211 15.33 -2.36 5.64
C HIS A 211 14.24 -3.41 5.80
N THR A 212 13.83 -4.07 4.71
CA THR A 212 12.87 -5.19 4.75
C THR A 212 13.51 -6.49 5.25
N VAL A 213 14.84 -6.58 5.15
CA VAL A 213 15.66 -7.68 5.67
C VAL A 213 16.72 -7.07 6.60
N PRO A 214 16.33 -6.68 7.84
CA PRO A 214 17.27 -6.08 8.79
C PRO A 214 18.16 -7.14 9.43
N GLU A 215 19.32 -6.71 9.90
CA GLU A 215 20.08 -7.49 10.86
C GLU A 215 19.31 -7.58 12.19
N ARG A 216 19.53 -8.67 12.93
CA ARG A 216 18.72 -8.94 14.13
C ARG A 216 18.84 -7.86 15.20
N ASP A 217 19.98 -7.24 15.33
CA ASP A 217 20.29 -6.19 16.30
C ASP A 217 19.82 -4.79 15.86
N GLU A 218 19.50 -4.60 14.58
CA GLU A 218 18.85 -3.36 14.08
C GLU A 218 17.41 -3.22 14.56
N LEU A 219 16.73 -4.34 14.81
CA LEU A 219 15.34 -4.32 15.26
C LEU A 219 15.20 -3.81 16.68
N PRO A 220 14.31 -2.84 16.95
CA PRO A 220 14.00 -2.42 18.32
C PRO A 220 13.65 -3.62 19.20
N PRO A 221 14.17 -3.71 20.43
CA PRO A 221 13.97 -4.88 21.30
C PRO A 221 12.51 -5.28 21.49
N ALA A 222 11.61 -4.30 21.59
CA ALA A 222 10.18 -4.55 21.78
C ALA A 222 9.44 -5.02 20.51
N LEU A 223 9.96 -4.74 19.32
CA LEU A 223 9.39 -5.22 18.04
C LEU A 223 10.04 -6.53 17.56
N ARG A 224 11.26 -6.83 18.03
CA ARG A 224 12.04 -7.98 17.59
C ARG A 224 11.28 -9.32 17.69
N PRO A 225 10.59 -9.65 18.78
CA PRO A 225 9.87 -10.93 18.88
C PRO A 225 8.78 -11.05 17.82
N VAL A 226 7.95 -10.03 17.63
CA VAL A 226 6.83 -10.07 16.70
C VAL A 226 7.31 -10.08 15.24
N VAL A 227 8.30 -9.27 14.90
CA VAL A 227 8.88 -9.24 13.54
C VAL A 227 9.55 -10.57 13.22
N SER A 228 10.36 -11.13 14.15
CA SER A 228 11.01 -12.41 13.92
C SER A 228 10.01 -13.56 13.73
N ALA A 229 8.90 -13.56 14.47
CA ALA A 229 7.84 -14.57 14.30
C ALA A 229 7.16 -14.43 12.92
N CYS A 230 6.89 -13.22 12.46
CA CYS A 230 6.32 -13.00 11.13
C CYS A 230 7.27 -13.50 10.02
N LEU A 231 8.57 -13.27 10.17
CA LEU A 231 9.60 -13.62 9.20
C LEU A 231 10.07 -15.08 9.30
N ALA A 232 9.40 -15.93 10.08
CA ALA A 232 9.70 -17.35 10.16
C ALA A 232 9.70 -17.98 8.76
N ARG A 233 10.70 -18.87 8.52
CA ARG A 233 10.87 -19.52 7.20
C ARG A 233 9.70 -20.46 6.90
N ASP A 234 9.30 -21.25 7.91
CA ASP A 234 8.12 -22.11 7.78
C ASP A 234 6.85 -21.27 7.94
N PRO A 235 5.94 -21.27 6.94
CA PRO A 235 4.65 -20.60 7.06
C PRO A 235 3.81 -21.02 8.26
N ALA A 236 3.98 -22.26 8.76
CA ALA A 236 3.23 -22.79 9.90
C ALA A 236 3.67 -22.16 11.23
N ASP A 237 4.91 -21.66 11.32
CA ASP A 237 5.45 -21.01 12.53
C ASP A 237 5.04 -19.54 12.63
N ARG A 238 4.43 -18.98 11.58
CA ARG A 238 4.01 -17.58 11.54
C ARG A 238 2.70 -17.37 12.30
N PRO A 239 2.56 -16.26 13.05
CA PRO A 239 1.31 -15.94 13.73
C PRO A 239 0.17 -15.70 12.74
N THR A 240 -1.07 -15.77 13.20
CA THR A 240 -2.23 -15.32 12.44
C THR A 240 -2.35 -13.79 12.50
N ALA A 241 -3.06 -13.18 11.53
CA ALA A 241 -3.29 -11.75 11.55
C ALA A 241 -4.00 -11.26 12.82
N PRO A 242 -5.03 -11.93 13.38
CA PRO A 242 -5.61 -11.57 14.67
C PRO A 242 -4.61 -11.65 15.84
N ALA A 243 -3.72 -12.66 15.85
CA ALA A 243 -2.69 -12.78 16.89
C ALA A 243 -1.69 -11.61 16.84
N LEU A 244 -1.40 -11.07 15.64
CA LEU A 244 -0.55 -9.90 15.47
C LEU A 244 -1.17 -8.63 16.06
N MET A 245 -2.47 -8.44 15.92
CA MET A 245 -3.17 -7.29 16.54
C MET A 245 -2.93 -7.27 18.04
N THR A 246 -3.06 -8.42 18.70
CA THR A 246 -2.81 -8.57 20.14
C THR A 246 -1.34 -8.32 20.50
N ALA A 247 -0.39 -8.87 19.72
CA ALA A 247 1.04 -8.72 19.97
C ALA A 247 1.55 -7.28 19.75
N LEU A 248 0.89 -6.52 18.87
CA LEU A 248 1.22 -5.12 18.56
C LEU A 248 0.53 -4.13 19.49
N ALA A 249 -0.46 -4.57 20.26
CA ALA A 249 -1.11 -3.74 21.27
C ALA A 249 -0.06 -3.23 22.29
N PRO A 250 -0.22 -1.97 22.79
CA PRO A 250 0.65 -1.49 23.86
C PRO A 250 0.44 -2.30 25.13
N PRO A 251 1.49 -2.49 25.94
CA PRO A 251 1.41 -3.28 27.19
C PRO A 251 0.38 -2.77 28.22
N THR A 252 -0.01 -1.51 28.08
CA THR A 252 -1.00 -0.83 28.94
C THR A 252 -2.44 -0.95 28.45
N ALA A 253 -2.66 -1.53 27.26
CA ALA A 253 -4.00 -1.77 26.77
C ALA A 253 -4.63 -2.93 27.56
N HIS A 254 -5.65 -2.64 28.34
CA HIS A 254 -6.41 -3.68 29.06
C HIS A 254 -7.07 -4.58 27.99
N GLU A 255 -7.06 -5.89 28.22
CA GLU A 255 -7.53 -6.94 27.29
C GLU A 255 -8.94 -6.73 26.71
N THR A 256 -9.72 -5.83 27.28
CA THR A 256 -11.11 -5.56 26.92
C THR A 256 -11.32 -4.52 25.81
N VAL A 257 -10.27 -3.84 25.28
CA VAL A 257 -10.49 -2.60 24.51
C VAL A 257 -10.08 -2.69 23.03
N LEU A 258 -9.38 -3.72 22.58
CA LEU A 258 -8.94 -3.79 21.18
C LEU A 258 -9.97 -4.49 20.30
N ASN A 259 -11.15 -3.91 20.15
CA ASN A 259 -12.08 -4.31 19.10
C ASN A 259 -11.68 -3.77 17.72
N SER A 260 -10.78 -2.79 17.67
CA SER A 260 -10.25 -2.20 16.43
C SER A 260 -8.89 -1.55 16.68
N ALA A 261 -7.99 -1.68 15.72
CA ALA A 261 -6.69 -0.99 15.72
C ALA A 261 -6.84 0.54 15.65
N GLY A 262 -8.00 1.06 15.29
CA GLY A 262 -8.31 2.48 15.31
C GLY A 262 -8.09 3.15 16.66
N THR A 263 -8.16 2.41 17.75
CA THR A 263 -7.86 2.92 19.10
C THR A 263 -6.40 3.29 19.30
N LEU A 264 -5.49 2.77 18.46
CA LEU A 264 -4.06 3.10 18.49
C LEU A 264 -3.72 4.33 17.65
N LEU A 265 -4.63 4.76 16.79
CA LEU A 265 -4.47 5.91 15.90
C LEU A 265 -4.99 7.20 16.58
N THR A 266 -4.52 7.43 17.80
CA THR A 266 -4.84 8.66 18.55
C THR A 266 -4.12 9.87 17.95
N PRO A 267 -4.58 11.11 18.23
CA PRO A 267 -3.85 12.31 17.80
C PRO A 267 -2.37 12.24 18.19
N GLY A 268 -1.48 12.46 17.21
CA GLY A 268 -0.03 12.35 17.41
C GLY A 268 0.56 10.96 17.09
N TRP A 269 -0.21 10.01 16.59
CA TRP A 269 0.32 8.71 16.16
C TRP A 269 1.32 8.81 15.00
N LEU A 270 1.19 9.84 14.14
CA LEU A 270 2.16 10.16 13.10
C LEU A 270 3.16 11.21 13.59
N PRO A 271 4.45 11.08 13.20
CA PRO A 271 5.44 12.14 13.44
C PRO A 271 5.05 13.46 12.78
N GLY A 272 5.31 14.59 13.46
CA GLY A 272 4.91 15.92 12.98
C GLY A 272 5.44 16.27 11.58
N ARG A 273 6.65 15.81 11.20
CA ARG A 273 7.19 16.00 9.84
C ARG A 273 6.35 15.30 8.77
N VAL A 274 5.85 14.11 9.07
CA VAL A 274 4.97 13.34 8.17
C VAL A 274 3.63 14.05 8.03
N VAL A 275 3.05 14.54 9.13
CA VAL A 275 1.81 15.34 9.12
C VAL A 275 1.98 16.61 8.28
N ALA A 276 3.10 17.33 8.46
CA ALA A 276 3.40 18.54 7.68
C ALA A 276 3.55 18.24 6.17
N ALA A 277 4.12 17.08 5.81
CA ALA A 277 4.24 16.67 4.41
C ALA A 277 2.90 16.30 3.79
N LEU A 278 2.01 15.65 4.54
CA LEU A 278 0.62 15.38 4.11
C LEU A 278 -0.14 16.68 3.85
N ALA A 279 0.01 17.68 4.73
CA ALA A 279 -0.62 18.98 4.56
C ALA A 279 -0.09 19.72 3.31
N ARG A 280 1.22 19.68 3.07
CA ARG A 280 1.82 20.25 1.85
C ARG A 280 1.31 19.57 0.59
N GLN A 281 1.27 18.24 0.57
CA GLN A 281 0.73 17.49 -0.57
C GLN A 281 -0.72 17.89 -0.87
N SER A 282 -1.55 18.06 0.17
CA SER A 282 -2.92 18.52 0.01
C SER A 282 -2.98 19.92 -0.61
N ALA A 283 -2.14 20.86 -0.13
CA ALA A 283 -2.09 22.22 -0.65
C ALA A 283 -1.60 22.27 -2.11
N GLU A 284 -0.59 21.47 -2.45
CA GLU A 284 -0.05 21.37 -3.82
C GLU A 284 -1.11 20.82 -4.80
N LEU A 285 -1.88 19.83 -4.38
CA LEU A 285 -2.97 19.27 -5.20
C LEU A 285 -4.07 20.31 -5.41
N LEU A 286 -4.49 21.03 -4.36
CA LEU A 286 -5.47 22.11 -4.47
C LEU A 286 -4.98 23.24 -5.38
N ALA A 287 -3.70 23.62 -5.28
CA ALA A 287 -3.11 24.63 -6.15
C ALA A 287 -3.06 24.20 -7.62
N ALA A 288 -2.78 22.93 -7.89
CA ALA A 288 -2.79 22.37 -9.24
C ALA A 288 -4.19 22.32 -9.87
N GLU A 289 -5.23 22.50 -9.07
CA GLU A 289 -6.63 22.48 -9.46
C GLU A 289 -7.21 23.86 -9.80
N THR A 290 -6.61 24.93 -9.25
CA THR A 290 -7.03 26.30 -9.61
C THR A 290 -6.59 26.59 -11.04
N PRO A 291 -7.52 26.92 -11.97
CA PRO A 291 -7.12 27.41 -13.28
C PRO A 291 -6.26 28.66 -13.09
N GLU A 292 -5.11 28.73 -13.78
CA GLU A 292 -4.39 29.99 -13.88
C GLU A 292 -5.37 31.09 -14.31
N PRO A 293 -5.47 32.22 -13.59
CA PRO A 293 -6.33 33.32 -14.02
C PRO A 293 -5.89 33.69 -15.44
N ALA A 294 -6.84 33.67 -16.38
CA ALA A 294 -6.58 34.07 -17.74
C ALA A 294 -5.93 35.47 -17.68
N ALA A 295 -4.69 35.56 -18.18
CA ALA A 295 -4.00 36.82 -18.29
C ALA A 295 -4.89 37.77 -19.11
N VAL A 296 -5.34 38.85 -18.48
CA VAL A 296 -6.12 39.92 -19.08
C VAL A 296 -5.21 40.76 -19.99
#